data_59b5127782c324460ea130848ee82065
#
_entry.id   59b5127782c324460ea130848ee82065
#
_cell.length_a   1.000
_cell.length_b   1.000
_cell.length_c   1.000
_cell.angle_alpha   90.00
_cell.angle_beta   90.00
_cell.angle_gamma   90.00
#
_symmetry.space_group_name_H-M   'P 1'
#
loop_
_entity.id
_entity.type
_entity.pdbx_description
1 polymer ?
#
loop_
_entity_poly.entity_id
_entity_poly.type
_entity_poly.pdbx_seq_one_letter_code
_entity_poly.pdbx_strand_id
1 'polypeptide(L)'
;MKITTLIGLVASALFLAGCHTTTHPVSTSNVSAKPYTESTALTIYEAHPLKGSEKVSVHAYSYTRGSDHCSRTIALNFSSSLAYTQTMIALRNRAMVTGANALSITNWREHSGITTLTGHFFDCHSKKGL
;
A
#
# COMPACT_ATOMS: atom_id res chain seq x y z
N MET A 1 -16.46 52.69 54.80
CA MET A 1 -15.33 51.89 54.32
C MET A 1 -15.86 50.95 53.27
N LYS A 2 -15.60 51.17 52.03
CA LYS A 2 -16.12 50.38 50.93
C LYS A 2 -15.01 49.51 50.40
N ILE A 3 -15.15 48.22 50.56
CA ILE A 3 -14.28 47.22 49.99
C ILE A 3 -14.85 46.88 48.64
N THR A 4 -14.22 47.35 47.58
CA THR A 4 -14.56 47.00 46.23
C THR A 4 -13.85 45.71 45.88
N THR A 5 -14.63 44.63 45.84
CA THR A 5 -14.15 43.35 45.40
C THR A 5 -14.11 43.34 43.86
N LEU A 6 -12.91 43.33 43.31
CA LEU A 6 -12.69 43.20 41.89
C LEU A 6 -12.78 41.72 41.56
N ILE A 7 -13.89 41.31 40.93
CA ILE A 7 -14.04 39.98 40.39
C ILE A 7 -13.32 39.93 39.07
N GLY A 8 -12.13 39.35 39.09
CA GLY A 8 -11.39 39.05 37.90
C GLY A 8 -12.06 37.88 37.15
N LEU A 9 -12.66 38.18 36.02
CA LEU A 9 -13.20 37.23 35.12
C LEU A 9 -12.04 36.56 34.35
N VAL A 10 -11.59 35.41 34.82
CA VAL A 10 -10.63 34.59 34.09
C VAL A 10 -11.39 33.89 32.96
N ALA A 11 -11.30 34.45 31.78
CA ALA A 11 -11.74 33.80 30.57
C ALA A 11 -10.78 32.65 30.28
N SER A 12 -11.18 31.44 30.68
CA SER A 12 -10.50 30.23 30.25
C SER A 12 -10.77 30.02 28.76
N ALA A 13 -9.85 30.49 27.94
CA ALA A 13 -9.83 30.10 26.53
C ALA A 13 -9.47 28.63 26.44
N LEU A 14 -10.48 27.80 26.30
CA LEU A 14 -10.34 26.42 25.89
C LEU A 14 -9.79 26.39 24.47
N PHE A 15 -8.48 26.31 24.35
CA PHE A 15 -7.86 25.91 23.10
C PHE A 15 -8.22 24.46 22.86
N LEU A 16 -9.27 24.22 22.10
CA LEU A 16 -9.50 22.97 21.42
C LEU A 16 -8.37 22.86 20.39
N ALA A 17 -7.25 22.30 20.80
CA ALA A 17 -6.26 21.79 19.88
C ALA A 17 -6.93 20.67 19.11
N GLY A 18 -7.63 21.02 18.05
CA GLY A 18 -8.08 20.06 17.07
C GLY A 18 -6.84 19.34 16.57
N CYS A 19 -6.75 18.03 16.85
CA CYS A 19 -5.83 17.18 16.16
C CYS A 19 -6.19 17.26 14.68
N HIS A 20 -5.55 18.18 13.98
CA HIS A 20 -5.48 18.08 12.54
C HIS A 20 -4.62 16.87 12.24
N THR A 21 -5.26 15.73 12.09
CA THR A 21 -4.69 14.65 11.31
C THR A 21 -4.57 15.19 9.88
N THR A 22 -3.47 15.87 9.63
CA THR A 22 -3.05 16.09 8.26
C THR A 22 -2.71 14.71 7.72
N THR A 23 -3.70 14.06 7.13
CA THR A 23 -3.45 13.04 6.15
C THR A 23 -2.72 13.76 5.02
N HIS A 24 -1.39 13.76 5.11
CA HIS A 24 -0.62 14.11 3.95
C HIS A 24 -1.02 13.11 2.88
N PRO A 25 -1.65 13.55 1.78
CA PRO A 25 -1.76 12.66 0.65
C PRO A 25 -0.32 12.30 0.35
N VAL A 26 0.01 11.00 0.53
CA VAL A 26 1.26 10.50 0.00
C VAL A 26 1.21 10.88 -1.46
N SER A 27 2.01 11.88 -1.81
CA SER A 27 2.09 12.33 -3.18
C SER A 27 2.65 11.15 -3.96
N THR A 28 1.76 10.36 -4.53
CA THR A 28 2.07 9.35 -5.53
C THR A 28 2.38 10.03 -6.86
N SER A 29 3.03 11.19 -6.78
CA SER A 29 3.53 11.91 -7.91
C SER A 29 4.53 11.01 -8.60
N ASN A 30 4.18 10.56 -9.78
CA ASN A 30 4.95 9.85 -10.79
C ASN A 30 4.67 8.34 -10.95
N VAL A 31 3.70 7.76 -10.26
CA VAL A 31 3.15 6.51 -10.72
C VAL A 31 1.99 6.86 -11.63
N SER A 32 2.15 6.68 -12.93
CA SER A 32 1.03 6.69 -13.88
C SER A 32 0.17 5.45 -13.62
N ALA A 33 -0.42 5.39 -12.43
CA ALA A 33 -1.36 4.37 -12.09
C ALA A 33 -2.61 4.63 -12.93
N LYS A 34 -2.95 3.70 -13.81
CA LYS A 34 -4.28 3.69 -14.42
C LYS A 34 -5.31 3.79 -13.29
N PRO A 35 -6.27 4.70 -13.37
CA PRO A 35 -7.30 4.79 -12.35
C PRO A 35 -8.02 3.45 -12.26
N TYR A 36 -8.12 2.94 -11.03
CA TYR A 36 -8.91 1.74 -10.78
C TYR A 36 -10.37 2.03 -11.05
N THR A 37 -10.99 1.24 -11.90
CA THR A 37 -12.45 1.18 -11.99
C THR A 37 -12.97 0.22 -10.93
N GLU A 38 -14.18 0.38 -10.46
CA GLU A 38 -14.80 -0.54 -9.50
C GLU A 38 -14.77 -2.00 -9.97
N SER A 39 -15.02 -2.23 -11.26
CA SER A 39 -14.95 -3.56 -11.85
C SER A 39 -13.55 -4.16 -11.77
N THR A 40 -12.52 -3.35 -11.98
CA THR A 40 -11.13 -3.78 -11.83
C THR A 40 -10.80 -4.13 -10.37
N ALA A 41 -11.30 -3.33 -9.42
CA ALA A 41 -11.10 -3.59 -8.00
C ALA A 41 -11.76 -4.90 -7.57
N LEU A 42 -12.98 -5.18 -8.00
CA LEU A 42 -13.68 -6.44 -7.72
C LEU A 42 -12.92 -7.64 -8.29
N THR A 43 -12.49 -7.56 -9.54
CA THR A 43 -11.73 -8.64 -10.19
C THR A 43 -10.38 -8.90 -9.50
N ILE A 44 -9.74 -7.87 -8.95
CA ILE A 44 -8.48 -8.01 -8.22
C ILE A 44 -8.68 -8.79 -6.91
N TYR A 45 -9.82 -8.64 -6.26
CA TYR A 45 -10.14 -9.37 -5.02
C TYR A 45 -10.56 -10.81 -5.27
N GLU A 46 -11.02 -11.12 -6.46
CA GLU A 46 -11.26 -12.51 -6.84
C GLU A 46 -9.92 -13.23 -6.98
N ALA A 47 -9.78 -14.36 -6.31
CA ALA A 47 -8.56 -15.17 -6.38
C ALA A 47 -8.46 -15.96 -7.70
N HIS A 48 -8.90 -15.35 -8.79
CA HIS A 48 -8.80 -15.88 -10.15
C HIS A 48 -7.71 -15.13 -10.92
N PRO A 49 -6.81 -15.83 -11.60
CA PRO A 49 -5.77 -15.19 -12.38
C PRO A 49 -6.37 -14.33 -13.50
N LEU A 50 -6.03 -13.06 -13.52
CA LEU A 50 -6.31 -12.20 -14.66
C LEU A 50 -5.35 -12.53 -15.81
N LYS A 51 -5.83 -12.40 -17.03
CA LYS A 51 -4.99 -12.57 -18.22
C LYS A 51 -3.81 -11.58 -18.16
N GLY A 52 -2.62 -12.11 -18.19
CA GLY A 52 -1.38 -11.32 -18.10
C GLY A 52 -0.75 -11.32 -16.70
N SER A 53 -1.47 -11.71 -15.64
CA SER A 53 -0.90 -11.79 -14.30
C SER A 53 0.17 -12.89 -14.17
N GLU A 54 0.12 -13.89 -15.03
CA GLU A 54 1.14 -14.96 -15.14
C GLU A 54 2.52 -14.40 -15.53
N LYS A 55 2.56 -13.24 -16.17
CA LYS A 55 3.80 -12.56 -16.55
C LYS A 55 4.48 -11.84 -15.40
N VAL A 56 3.78 -11.63 -14.28
CA VAL A 56 4.39 -11.07 -13.08
C VAL A 56 5.22 -12.16 -12.42
N SER A 57 6.53 -11.98 -12.43
CA SER A 57 7.47 -12.90 -11.79
C SER A 57 7.52 -12.67 -10.28
N VAL A 58 7.75 -13.72 -9.52
CA VAL A 58 7.94 -13.63 -8.07
C VAL A 58 9.40 -13.91 -7.73
N HIS A 59 10.01 -13.00 -7.02
CA HIS A 59 11.41 -13.05 -6.63
C HIS A 59 11.60 -12.83 -5.14
N ALA A 60 12.73 -13.27 -4.61
CA ALA A 60 13.16 -12.88 -3.27
C ALA A 60 13.36 -11.36 -3.21
N TYR A 61 12.95 -10.74 -2.12
CA TYR A 61 13.05 -9.28 -1.96
C TYR A 61 14.51 -8.78 -2.04
N SER A 62 15.44 -9.54 -1.52
CA SER A 62 16.86 -9.23 -1.63
C SER A 62 17.34 -9.13 -3.08
N TYR A 63 16.81 -9.97 -3.96
CA TYR A 63 17.13 -9.94 -5.38
C TYR A 63 16.58 -8.68 -6.05
N THR A 64 15.30 -8.41 -5.91
CA THR A 64 14.66 -7.25 -6.58
C THR A 64 15.16 -5.92 -6.04
N ARG A 65 15.37 -5.83 -4.72
CA ARG A 65 15.91 -4.64 -4.07
C ARG A 65 17.35 -4.33 -4.49
N GLY A 66 18.15 -5.36 -4.67
CA GLY A 66 19.57 -5.22 -5.02
C GLY A 66 19.83 -5.14 -6.53
N SER A 67 18.81 -5.29 -7.35
CA SER A 67 18.94 -5.31 -8.81
C SER A 67 18.87 -3.89 -9.39
N ASP A 68 19.88 -3.51 -10.15
CA ASP A 68 19.91 -2.23 -10.89
C ASP A 68 18.86 -2.14 -11.98
N HIS A 69 18.21 -3.27 -12.28
CA HIS A 69 17.20 -3.35 -13.35
C HIS A 69 15.78 -3.27 -12.83
N CYS A 70 15.59 -3.32 -11.51
CA CYS A 70 14.29 -3.31 -10.88
C CYS A 70 14.07 -2.02 -10.10
N SER A 71 13.03 -1.30 -10.45
CA SER A 71 12.59 -0.12 -9.70
C SER A 71 11.34 -0.45 -8.93
N ARG A 72 11.35 -0.23 -7.62
CA ARG A 72 10.16 -0.43 -6.80
C ARG A 72 9.13 0.65 -7.09
N THR A 73 7.93 0.24 -7.46
CA THR A 73 6.82 1.14 -7.77
C THR A 73 5.89 1.31 -6.57
N ILE A 74 5.57 0.22 -5.89
CA ILE A 74 4.62 0.22 -4.76
C ILE A 74 5.11 -0.75 -3.69
N ALA A 75 4.86 -0.40 -2.42
CA ALA A 75 4.86 -1.32 -1.30
C ALA A 75 3.46 -1.33 -0.68
N LEU A 76 2.85 -2.50 -0.56
CA LEU A 76 1.48 -2.68 -0.13
C LEU A 76 1.41 -3.66 1.05
N ASN A 77 0.83 -3.23 2.16
CA ASN A 77 0.40 -4.14 3.21
C ASN A 77 -0.95 -4.74 2.81
N PHE A 78 -1.00 -6.06 2.78
CA PHE A 78 -2.15 -6.79 2.30
C PHE A 78 -2.61 -7.78 3.37
N SER A 79 -3.90 -7.79 3.66
CA SER A 79 -4.55 -8.76 4.53
C SER A 79 -5.71 -9.41 3.80
N SER A 80 -5.80 -10.73 3.89
CA SER A 80 -6.81 -11.51 3.20
C SER A 80 -7.24 -12.71 4.02
N SER A 81 -8.52 -13.06 3.93
CA SER A 81 -9.05 -14.33 4.44
C SER A 81 -8.78 -15.52 3.49
N LEU A 82 -8.14 -15.26 2.36
CA LEU A 82 -7.76 -16.28 1.39
C LEU A 82 -6.53 -17.06 1.88
N ALA A 83 -6.41 -18.31 1.46
CA ALA A 83 -5.19 -19.08 1.64
C ALA A 83 -4.01 -18.42 0.90
N TYR A 84 -2.79 -18.74 1.33
CA TYR A 84 -1.58 -18.14 0.77
C TYR A 84 -1.54 -18.17 -0.77
N THR A 85 -1.81 -19.32 -1.38
CA THR A 85 -1.79 -19.47 -2.84
C THR A 85 -2.77 -18.52 -3.54
N GLN A 86 -3.97 -18.39 -3.00
CA GLN A 86 -5.00 -17.51 -3.55
C GLN A 86 -4.65 -16.04 -3.31
N THR A 87 -4.07 -15.72 -2.16
CA THR A 87 -3.53 -14.40 -1.85
C THR A 87 -2.45 -14.00 -2.85
N MET A 88 -1.59 -14.94 -3.25
CA MET A 88 -0.57 -14.72 -4.28
C MET A 88 -1.16 -14.40 -5.65
N ILE A 89 -2.24 -15.06 -6.02
CA ILE A 89 -2.96 -14.74 -7.26
C ILE A 89 -3.49 -13.31 -7.21
N ALA A 90 -4.15 -12.94 -6.12
CA ALA A 90 -4.66 -11.58 -5.93
C ALA A 90 -3.56 -10.51 -5.98
N LEU A 91 -2.39 -10.79 -5.42
CA LEU A 91 -1.24 -9.89 -5.48
C LEU A 91 -0.64 -9.77 -6.88
N ARG A 92 -0.52 -10.88 -7.61
CA ARG A 92 -0.08 -10.85 -9.01
C ARG A 92 -1.03 -10.04 -9.89
N ASN A 93 -2.34 -10.19 -9.67
CA ASN A 93 -3.35 -9.40 -10.37
C ASN A 93 -3.14 -7.90 -10.10
N ARG A 94 -2.93 -7.53 -8.85
CA ARG A 94 -2.67 -6.13 -8.47
C ARG A 94 -1.37 -5.60 -9.08
N ALA A 95 -0.31 -6.37 -9.01
CA ALA A 95 0.97 -6.01 -9.62
C ALA A 95 0.81 -5.74 -11.12
N MET A 96 0.15 -6.65 -11.84
CA MET A 96 -0.12 -6.49 -13.26
C MET A 96 -0.93 -5.22 -13.57
N VAL A 97 -2.01 -4.98 -12.83
CA VAL A 97 -2.90 -3.82 -13.05
C VAL A 97 -2.15 -2.50 -12.78
N THR A 98 -1.22 -2.48 -11.84
CA THR A 98 -0.36 -1.31 -11.57
C THR A 98 0.80 -1.14 -12.55
N GLY A 99 0.94 -2.05 -13.51
CA GLY A 99 2.02 -2.03 -14.49
C GLY A 99 3.33 -2.65 -14.02
N ALA A 100 3.36 -3.26 -12.84
CA ALA A 100 4.52 -4.00 -12.36
C ALA A 100 4.64 -5.36 -13.06
N ASN A 101 5.87 -5.79 -13.28
CA ASN A 101 6.19 -7.09 -13.88
C ASN A 101 6.92 -8.05 -12.93
N ALA A 102 7.21 -7.58 -11.71
CA ALA A 102 7.81 -8.39 -10.68
C ALA A 102 7.22 -8.08 -9.30
N LEU A 103 7.18 -9.09 -8.46
CA LEU A 103 6.62 -9.06 -7.11
C LEU A 103 7.58 -9.74 -6.14
N SER A 104 7.77 -9.13 -5.00
CA SER A 104 8.45 -9.73 -3.85
C SER A 104 7.59 -9.60 -2.61
N ILE A 105 7.73 -10.53 -1.68
CA ILE A 105 6.94 -10.56 -0.47
C ILE A 105 7.84 -10.54 0.75
N THR A 106 7.44 -9.75 1.73
CA THR A 106 8.04 -9.72 3.06
C THR A 106 6.96 -9.77 4.13
N ASN A 107 7.36 -10.02 5.38
CA ASN A 107 6.45 -9.98 6.54
C ASN A 107 5.21 -10.88 6.41
N TRP A 108 5.36 -12.02 5.77
CA TRP A 108 4.26 -12.97 5.68
C TRP A 108 3.91 -13.55 7.04
N ARG A 109 2.63 -13.52 7.38
CA ARG A 109 2.06 -14.11 8.59
C ARG A 109 0.69 -14.68 8.29
N GLU A 110 0.38 -15.79 8.94
CA GLU A 110 -0.96 -16.34 8.96
C GLU A 110 -1.40 -16.50 10.40
N HIS A 111 -2.53 -15.92 10.73
CA HIS A 111 -3.12 -15.99 12.07
C HIS A 111 -4.63 -16.00 11.98
N SER A 112 -5.27 -16.96 12.64
CA SER A 112 -6.74 -17.06 12.70
C SER A 112 -7.42 -17.03 11.33
N GLY A 113 -6.85 -17.70 10.34
CA GLY A 113 -7.38 -17.72 8.97
C GLY A 113 -7.18 -16.42 8.19
N ILE A 114 -6.42 -15.48 8.72
CA ILE A 114 -6.05 -14.24 8.02
C ILE A 114 -4.58 -14.32 7.60
N THR A 115 -4.34 -14.18 6.31
CA THR A 115 -3.00 -14.03 5.74
C THR A 115 -2.67 -12.54 5.65
N THR A 116 -1.60 -12.13 6.26
CA THR A 116 -1.07 -10.75 6.19
C THR A 116 0.35 -10.79 5.66
N LEU A 117 0.66 -9.89 4.73
CA LEU A 117 1.98 -9.77 4.14
C LEU A 117 2.23 -8.37 3.61
N THR A 118 3.48 -8.08 3.30
CA THR A 118 3.86 -6.89 2.55
C THR A 118 4.28 -7.29 1.15
N GLY A 119 3.55 -6.84 0.15
CA GLY A 119 3.89 -6.98 -1.27
C GLY A 119 4.71 -5.79 -1.73
N HIS A 120 5.79 -6.05 -2.45
CA HIS A 120 6.62 -5.04 -3.10
C HIS A 120 6.53 -5.26 -4.60
N PHE A 121 6.02 -4.28 -5.31
CA PHE A 121 5.84 -4.32 -6.75
C PHE A 121 7.00 -3.60 -7.44
N PHE A 122 7.53 -4.22 -8.48
CA PHE A 122 8.67 -3.71 -9.21
C PHE A 122 8.39 -3.68 -10.71
N ASP A 123 8.96 -2.70 -11.34
CA ASP A 123 9.17 -2.69 -12.78
C ASP A 123 10.63 -3.07 -13.04
N CYS A 124 10.81 -4.26 -13.59
CA CYS A 124 12.12 -4.81 -13.91
C CYS A 124 12.31 -4.85 -15.42
N HIS A 125 13.34 -4.18 -15.89
CA HIS A 125 13.70 -4.22 -17.30
C HIS A 125 14.71 -5.35 -17.54
N SER A 126 14.53 -6.11 -18.62
CA SER A 126 15.57 -7.03 -19.04
C SER A 126 16.84 -6.26 -19.39
N LYS A 127 18.00 -6.72 -18.93
CA LYS A 127 19.27 -6.22 -19.47
C LYS A 127 19.19 -6.37 -20.99
N LYS A 128 19.11 -5.25 -21.71
CA LYS A 128 19.43 -5.29 -23.13
C LYS A 128 20.88 -5.76 -23.19
N GLY A 129 21.08 -6.95 -23.72
CA GLY A 129 22.42 -7.50 -23.90
C GLY A 129 23.27 -6.49 -24.65
N LEU A 130 24.44 -6.29 -24.12
CA LEU A 130 25.54 -5.68 -24.88
C LEU A 130 25.84 -6.54 -26.09
#